data_fec0a719cfef2190a719da7823219103
#
_entry.id   fec0a719cfef2190a719da7823219103
#
_cell.length_a   1.000
_cell.length_b   1.000
_cell.length_c   1.000
_cell.angle_alpha   90.00
_cell.angle_beta   90.00
_cell.angle_gamma   90.00
#
_symmetry.space_group_name_H-M   'P 1'
#
loop_
_entity.id
_entity.type
_entity.pdbx_description
1 polymer ?
#
loop_
_entity_poly.entity_id
_entity_poly.type
_entity_poly.pdbx_seq_one_letter_code
_entity_poly.pdbx_strand_id
1 'polypeptide(L)'
;MKLPKKTWLQIISSTLVRTVYNTAFRMVFPFQPILMKGFNINLSQISRMYAGQSLIGFISPVLASISDTRGRRTGMLAGMVLFSVGTLVIVFWTTAGGFFAFLVLSMLAKAVFEPSVIAYFGDIIPYDRRGFVLGITEISWSLAFFVGVPVIGFFMDKVNLLAPFILLLVLGLLSFLVVLLLFPADKPPKANRPSIITNFGLVFKSGSALAALAVMLFICTANQMVNVVFGVWLNDSFGLQIAALGGASAVIGIAELIGEGGVSAITDRISKEKAVLIGVLGNVVASLILPFMGGTVWGAFLGLFVFYLTFEFSIVSMLPLVTGVLPAARGSLMALNIASANLGRGLGSLLAAPLYPWGFWMNAVAAAVVNLLAILALRYVIVQEDS
;
A
#
# COMPACT_ATOMS: atom_id res chain seq x y z
N MET A 1 -12.20 -2.59 29.67
CA MET A 1 -12.08 -4.08 29.62
C MET A 1 -10.86 -4.45 28.79
N LYS A 2 -9.95 -5.31 29.28
CA LYS A 2 -8.75 -5.72 28.52
C LYS A 2 -9.17 -6.71 27.43
N LEU A 3 -8.61 -6.60 26.20
CA LEU A 3 -8.84 -7.60 25.15
C LEU A 3 -8.31 -8.97 25.60
N PRO A 4 -8.99 -10.08 25.27
CA PRO A 4 -8.52 -11.44 25.60
C PRO A 4 -7.14 -11.73 24.97
N LYS A 5 -6.32 -12.55 25.64
CA LYS A 5 -5.00 -12.96 25.12
C LYS A 5 -5.08 -13.57 23.71
N LYS A 6 -6.11 -14.36 23.44
CA LYS A 6 -6.36 -14.95 22.12
C LYS A 6 -6.56 -13.89 21.03
N THR A 7 -7.31 -12.82 21.32
CA THR A 7 -7.53 -11.71 20.39
C THR A 7 -6.23 -10.96 20.11
N TRP A 8 -5.39 -10.72 21.11
CA TRP A 8 -4.07 -10.14 20.93
C TRP A 8 -3.18 -11.01 20.03
N LEU A 9 -3.20 -12.32 20.24
CA LEU A 9 -2.45 -13.25 19.38
C LEU A 9 -2.93 -13.17 17.92
N GLN A 10 -4.24 -13.06 17.70
CA GLN A 10 -4.81 -12.91 16.35
C GLN A 10 -4.41 -11.56 15.71
N ILE A 11 -4.40 -10.45 16.47
CA ILE A 11 -3.96 -9.14 15.97
C ILE A 11 -2.49 -9.20 15.55
N ILE A 12 -1.61 -9.67 16.42
CA ILE A 12 -0.18 -9.77 16.13
C ILE A 12 0.07 -10.68 14.94
N SER A 13 -0.56 -11.85 14.91
CA SER A 13 -0.39 -12.81 13.81
C SER A 13 -0.89 -12.25 12.48
N SER A 14 -2.03 -11.55 12.46
CA SER A 14 -2.51 -10.93 11.22
C SER A 14 -1.61 -9.79 10.75
N THR A 15 -1.02 -9.01 11.68
CA THR A 15 -0.04 -7.98 11.34
C THR A 15 1.22 -8.60 10.71
N LEU A 16 1.73 -9.70 11.28
CA LEU A 16 2.88 -10.41 10.72
C LEU A 16 2.56 -11.02 9.34
N VAL A 17 1.41 -11.65 9.19
CA VAL A 17 0.96 -12.18 7.89
C VAL A 17 0.84 -11.06 6.86
N ARG A 18 0.26 -9.91 7.24
CA ARG A 18 0.20 -8.73 6.37
C ARG A 18 1.59 -8.22 6.01
N THR A 19 2.54 -8.26 6.93
CA THR A 19 3.93 -7.86 6.65
C THR A 19 4.56 -8.73 5.58
N VAL A 20 4.28 -10.04 5.55
CA VAL A 20 4.84 -10.95 4.53
C VAL A 20 4.42 -10.54 3.12
N TYR A 21 3.15 -10.38 2.84
CA TYR A 21 2.73 -10.01 1.48
C TYR A 21 2.96 -8.52 1.16
N ASN A 22 2.95 -7.63 2.16
CA ASN A 22 3.38 -6.25 1.94
C ASN A 22 4.86 -6.19 1.58
N THR A 23 5.71 -7.04 2.17
CA THR A 23 7.11 -7.19 1.78
C THR A 23 7.24 -7.62 0.32
N ALA A 24 6.48 -8.63 -0.11
CA ALA A 24 6.45 -9.07 -1.50
C ALA A 24 6.02 -7.95 -2.47
N PHE A 25 5.04 -7.15 -2.07
CA PHE A 25 4.57 -6.00 -2.85
C PHE A 25 5.62 -4.89 -2.93
N ARG A 26 6.33 -4.62 -1.84
CA ARG A 26 7.21 -3.45 -1.69
C ARG A 26 8.65 -3.68 -2.11
N MET A 27 9.17 -4.93 -2.02
CA MET A 27 10.54 -5.27 -2.38
C MET A 27 10.89 -4.95 -3.84
N VAL A 28 9.89 -4.90 -4.69
CA VAL A 28 10.08 -4.68 -6.13
C VAL A 28 10.63 -3.28 -6.45
N PHE A 29 10.33 -2.28 -5.64
CA PHE A 29 10.74 -0.90 -5.91
C PHE A 29 12.23 -0.63 -5.67
N PRO A 30 12.82 -0.94 -4.49
CA PRO A 30 14.25 -0.74 -4.28
C PRO A 30 15.12 -1.69 -5.12
N PHE A 31 14.68 -2.94 -5.30
CA PHE A 31 15.45 -3.95 -6.03
C PHE A 31 15.14 -4.00 -7.52
N GLN A 32 14.45 -2.99 -8.05
CA GLN A 32 14.08 -2.91 -9.46
C GLN A 32 15.26 -3.07 -10.42
N PRO A 33 16.46 -2.46 -10.22
CA PRO A 33 17.60 -2.67 -11.12
C PRO A 33 18.00 -4.14 -11.20
N ILE A 34 17.99 -4.85 -10.08
CA ILE A 34 18.36 -6.26 -9.98
C ILE A 34 17.30 -7.15 -10.65
N LEU A 35 16.03 -6.86 -10.39
CA LEU A 35 14.90 -7.59 -10.97
C LEU A 35 14.86 -7.38 -12.49
N MET A 36 15.09 -6.16 -12.98
CA MET A 36 15.19 -5.86 -14.41
C MET A 36 16.27 -6.67 -15.08
N LYS A 37 17.47 -6.71 -14.50
CA LYS A 37 18.59 -7.51 -15.00
C LYS A 37 18.28 -9.01 -14.92
N GLY A 38 17.72 -9.48 -13.79
CA GLY A 38 17.46 -10.89 -13.55
C GLY A 38 16.38 -11.49 -14.45
N PHE A 39 15.35 -10.73 -14.79
CA PHE A 39 14.25 -11.16 -15.68
C PHE A 39 14.39 -10.67 -17.12
N ASN A 40 15.52 -10.00 -17.45
CA ASN A 40 15.79 -9.42 -18.76
C ASN A 40 14.65 -8.52 -19.27
N ILE A 41 14.23 -7.56 -18.43
CA ILE A 41 13.18 -6.58 -18.70
C ILE A 41 13.71 -5.16 -18.49
N ASN A 42 13.15 -4.20 -19.23
CA ASN A 42 13.52 -2.80 -19.08
C ASN A 42 12.55 -2.04 -18.15
N LEU A 43 12.89 -0.78 -17.82
CA LEU A 43 12.11 0.08 -16.93
C LEU A 43 10.66 0.26 -17.42
N SER A 44 10.45 0.42 -18.73
CA SER A 44 9.11 0.58 -19.30
C SER A 44 8.26 -0.71 -19.16
N GLN A 45 8.88 -1.87 -19.31
CA GLN A 45 8.19 -3.16 -19.14
C GLN A 45 7.79 -3.40 -17.69
N ILE A 46 8.71 -3.21 -16.73
CA ILE A 46 8.41 -3.41 -15.32
C ILE A 46 7.37 -2.39 -14.82
N SER A 47 7.42 -1.14 -15.29
CA SER A 47 6.41 -0.11 -14.96
C SER A 47 5.02 -0.48 -15.46
N ARG A 48 4.91 -1.05 -16.67
CA ARG A 48 3.64 -1.57 -17.19
C ARG A 48 3.14 -2.78 -16.40
N MET A 49 4.03 -3.64 -15.91
CA MET A 49 3.65 -4.74 -15.02
C MET A 49 3.07 -4.24 -13.70
N TYR A 50 3.66 -3.17 -13.10
CA TYR A 50 3.11 -2.54 -11.89
C TYR A 50 1.77 -1.86 -12.15
N ALA A 51 1.61 -1.22 -13.31
CA ALA A 51 0.32 -0.66 -13.70
C ALA A 51 -0.74 -1.76 -13.83
N GLY A 52 -0.43 -2.88 -14.48
CA GLY A 52 -1.32 -4.03 -14.59
C GLY A 52 -1.68 -4.63 -13.22
N GLN A 53 -0.70 -4.77 -12.32
CA GLN A 53 -0.92 -5.17 -10.93
C GLN A 53 -1.89 -4.22 -10.21
N SER A 54 -1.70 -2.91 -10.37
CA SER A 54 -2.54 -1.89 -9.73
C SER A 54 -3.97 -1.89 -10.26
N LEU A 55 -4.17 -2.14 -11.56
CA LEU A 55 -5.51 -2.28 -12.14
C LEU A 55 -6.30 -3.45 -11.54
N ILE A 56 -5.62 -4.53 -11.16
CA ILE A 56 -6.25 -5.63 -10.40
C ILE A 56 -6.67 -5.13 -9.01
N GLY A 57 -5.85 -4.32 -8.35
CA GLY A 57 -6.24 -3.68 -7.10
C GLY A 57 -7.44 -2.75 -7.22
N PHE A 58 -7.66 -2.16 -8.38
CA PHE A 58 -8.84 -1.33 -8.64
C PHE A 58 -10.15 -2.11 -8.51
N ILE A 59 -10.18 -3.41 -8.88
CA ILE A 59 -11.36 -4.26 -8.71
C ILE A 59 -11.49 -4.88 -7.31
N SER A 60 -10.62 -4.54 -6.36
CA SER A 60 -10.62 -5.09 -5.00
C SER A 60 -11.96 -4.96 -4.25
N PRO A 61 -12.80 -3.90 -4.43
CA PRO A 61 -14.10 -3.83 -3.78
C PRO A 61 -15.04 -4.98 -4.18
N VAL A 62 -14.92 -5.48 -5.41
CA VAL A 62 -15.70 -6.63 -5.89
C VAL A 62 -15.18 -7.92 -5.27
N LEU A 63 -13.86 -8.07 -5.17
CA LEU A 63 -13.21 -9.25 -4.57
C LEU A 63 -13.44 -9.34 -3.06
N ALA A 64 -13.60 -8.21 -2.38
CA ALA A 64 -13.94 -8.16 -0.96
C ALA A 64 -15.26 -8.88 -0.62
N SER A 65 -16.20 -8.95 -1.59
CA SER A 65 -17.47 -9.65 -1.41
C SER A 65 -17.33 -11.16 -1.17
N ILE A 66 -16.21 -11.77 -1.56
CA ILE A 66 -15.89 -13.20 -1.31
C ILE A 66 -15.87 -13.47 0.20
N SER A 67 -15.26 -12.58 0.97
CA SER A 67 -15.24 -12.65 2.43
C SER A 67 -16.63 -12.54 3.06
N ASP A 68 -17.51 -11.74 2.45
CA ASP A 68 -18.88 -11.54 2.96
C ASP A 68 -19.78 -12.76 2.71
N THR A 69 -19.55 -13.49 1.61
CA THR A 69 -20.38 -14.64 1.20
C THR A 69 -19.88 -15.98 1.74
N ARG A 70 -18.55 -16.18 1.78
CA ARG A 70 -17.92 -17.47 2.13
C ARG A 70 -17.33 -17.53 3.54
N GLY A 71 -17.29 -16.40 4.25
CA GLY A 71 -16.74 -16.28 5.61
C GLY A 71 -15.34 -15.62 5.65
N ARG A 72 -15.03 -15.04 6.80
CA ARG A 72 -13.80 -14.22 7.01
C ARG A 72 -12.53 -15.07 6.91
N ARG A 73 -12.52 -16.20 7.64
CA ARG A 73 -11.39 -17.14 7.63
C ARG A 73 -11.16 -17.72 6.25
N THR A 74 -12.22 -18.10 5.55
CA THR A 74 -12.14 -18.62 4.18
C THR A 74 -11.52 -17.61 3.23
N GLY A 75 -11.88 -16.32 3.33
CA GLY A 75 -11.25 -15.24 2.57
C GLY A 75 -9.76 -15.09 2.88
N MET A 76 -9.38 -15.12 4.17
CA MET A 76 -7.97 -15.07 4.58
C MET A 76 -7.17 -16.25 4.00
N LEU A 77 -7.68 -17.47 4.11
CA LEU A 77 -7.03 -18.68 3.58
C LEU A 77 -6.90 -18.65 2.05
N ALA A 78 -7.96 -18.22 1.35
CA ALA A 78 -7.93 -18.06 -0.10
C ALA A 78 -6.86 -17.05 -0.53
N GLY A 79 -6.73 -15.93 0.20
CA GLY A 79 -5.65 -14.96 -0.03
C GLY A 79 -4.27 -15.60 0.12
N MET A 80 -4.02 -16.38 1.20
CA MET A 80 -2.73 -17.04 1.40
C MET A 80 -2.44 -18.12 0.37
N VAL A 81 -3.44 -18.85 -0.12
CA VAL A 81 -3.28 -19.80 -1.25
C VAL A 81 -2.87 -19.04 -2.51
N LEU A 82 -3.56 -17.97 -2.87
CA LEU A 82 -3.20 -17.15 -4.04
C LEU A 82 -1.77 -16.59 -3.94
N PHE A 83 -1.37 -16.12 -2.76
CA PHE A 83 -0.01 -15.65 -2.51
C PHE A 83 1.02 -16.76 -2.69
N SER A 84 0.79 -17.94 -2.10
CA SER A 84 1.68 -19.09 -2.20
C SER A 84 1.78 -19.62 -3.63
N VAL A 85 0.67 -19.65 -4.36
CA VAL A 85 0.67 -19.98 -5.79
C VAL A 85 1.47 -18.98 -6.60
N GLY A 86 1.31 -17.68 -6.35
CA GLY A 86 2.07 -16.63 -7.04
C GLY A 86 3.58 -16.76 -6.81
N THR A 87 4.00 -17.00 -5.56
CA THR A 87 5.41 -17.23 -5.24
C THR A 87 5.93 -18.54 -5.80
N LEU A 88 5.12 -19.58 -5.85
CA LEU A 88 5.47 -20.85 -6.49
C LEU A 88 5.67 -20.68 -8.00
N VAL A 89 4.79 -19.94 -8.67
CA VAL A 89 4.89 -19.66 -10.12
C VAL A 89 6.23 -19.03 -10.46
N ILE A 90 6.67 -18.00 -9.77
CA ILE A 90 7.94 -17.33 -10.08
C ILE A 90 9.16 -18.24 -9.80
N VAL A 91 9.09 -19.11 -8.81
CA VAL A 91 10.16 -20.06 -8.49
C VAL A 91 10.35 -21.09 -9.63
N PHE A 92 9.26 -21.61 -10.19
CA PHE A 92 9.32 -22.60 -11.27
C PHE A 92 9.33 -22.00 -12.67
N TRP A 93 8.81 -20.80 -12.85
CA TRP A 93 8.76 -20.09 -14.12
C TRP A 93 9.50 -18.76 -14.02
N THR A 94 10.83 -18.83 -13.95
CA THR A 94 11.76 -17.71 -13.73
C THR A 94 11.94 -16.85 -14.99
N THR A 95 10.86 -16.21 -15.45
CA THR A 95 10.83 -15.36 -16.64
C THR A 95 10.06 -14.07 -16.34
N ALA A 96 10.10 -13.11 -17.27
CA ALA A 96 9.26 -11.91 -17.21
C ALA A 96 7.76 -12.23 -17.02
N GLY A 97 7.26 -13.28 -17.71
CA GLY A 97 5.88 -13.73 -17.58
C GLY A 97 5.57 -14.30 -16.19
N GLY A 98 6.45 -15.12 -15.64
CA GLY A 98 6.31 -15.66 -14.29
C GLY A 98 6.40 -14.56 -13.22
N PHE A 99 7.27 -13.56 -13.41
CA PHE A 99 7.34 -12.39 -12.53
C PHE A 99 6.04 -11.57 -12.58
N PHE A 100 5.48 -11.34 -13.76
CA PHE A 100 4.19 -10.64 -13.87
C PHE A 100 3.05 -11.46 -13.23
N ALA A 101 3.02 -12.77 -13.43
CA ALA A 101 2.03 -13.65 -12.79
C ALA A 101 2.15 -13.59 -11.24
N PHE A 102 3.37 -13.56 -10.70
CA PHE A 102 3.62 -13.34 -9.26
C PHE A 102 3.04 -12.01 -8.78
N LEU A 103 3.27 -10.91 -9.50
CA LEU A 103 2.74 -9.59 -9.15
C LEU A 103 1.21 -9.58 -9.13
N VAL A 104 0.59 -10.17 -10.16
CA VAL A 104 -0.87 -10.28 -10.30
C VAL A 104 -1.47 -11.11 -9.17
N LEU A 105 -0.94 -12.30 -8.93
CA LEU A 105 -1.46 -13.22 -7.90
C LEU A 105 -1.25 -12.66 -6.49
N SER A 106 -0.13 -11.98 -6.24
CA SER A 106 0.12 -11.29 -4.96
C SER A 106 -0.86 -10.14 -4.73
N MET A 107 -1.25 -9.41 -5.78
CA MET A 107 -2.26 -8.35 -5.66
C MET A 107 -3.67 -8.92 -5.46
N LEU A 108 -4.04 -10.00 -6.14
CA LEU A 108 -5.29 -10.72 -5.89
C LEU A 108 -5.33 -11.27 -4.46
N ALA A 109 -4.22 -11.83 -3.98
CA ALA A 109 -4.09 -12.30 -2.61
C ALA A 109 -4.39 -11.19 -1.61
N LYS A 110 -3.77 -10.02 -1.80
CA LYS A 110 -3.97 -8.83 -0.98
C LYS A 110 -5.43 -8.34 -1.03
N ALA A 111 -6.01 -8.27 -2.23
CA ALA A 111 -7.38 -7.79 -2.45
C ALA A 111 -8.45 -8.67 -1.79
N VAL A 112 -8.14 -9.95 -1.52
CA VAL A 112 -9.03 -10.88 -0.81
C VAL A 112 -8.71 -10.93 0.69
N PHE A 113 -7.43 -10.96 1.06
CA PHE A 113 -6.98 -11.12 2.45
C PHE A 113 -7.28 -9.90 3.31
N GLU A 114 -6.89 -8.69 2.87
CA GLU A 114 -7.03 -7.47 3.69
C GLU A 114 -8.47 -7.17 4.10
N PRO A 115 -9.45 -7.14 3.19
CA PRO A 115 -10.85 -6.92 3.58
C PRO A 115 -11.36 -8.00 4.55
N SER A 116 -10.88 -9.25 4.41
CA SER A 116 -11.27 -10.35 5.29
C SER A 116 -10.77 -10.14 6.72
N VAL A 117 -9.54 -9.65 6.90
CA VAL A 117 -8.97 -9.31 8.22
C VAL A 117 -9.70 -8.13 8.84
N ILE A 118 -9.89 -7.05 8.07
CA ILE A 118 -10.59 -5.84 8.55
C ILE A 118 -12.01 -6.19 9.00
N ALA A 119 -12.72 -6.99 8.20
CA ALA A 119 -14.07 -7.41 8.52
C ALA A 119 -14.12 -8.36 9.73
N TYR A 120 -13.15 -9.28 9.86
CA TYR A 120 -13.04 -10.16 11.02
C TYR A 120 -12.89 -9.35 12.32
N PHE A 121 -11.96 -8.41 12.37
CA PHE A 121 -11.80 -7.56 13.56
C PHE A 121 -12.99 -6.62 13.76
N GLY A 122 -13.61 -6.15 12.69
CA GLY A 122 -14.87 -5.42 12.77
C GLY A 122 -16.01 -6.20 13.42
N ASP A 123 -16.04 -7.53 13.26
CA ASP A 123 -17.07 -8.39 13.83
C ASP A 123 -16.82 -8.74 15.32
N ILE A 124 -15.54 -8.81 15.76
CA ILE A 124 -15.19 -9.27 17.14
C ILE A 124 -14.72 -8.15 18.08
N ILE A 125 -14.30 -6.99 17.56
CA ILE A 125 -13.79 -5.89 18.37
C ILE A 125 -14.90 -4.85 18.61
N PRO A 126 -15.11 -4.40 19.88
CA PRO A 126 -16.01 -3.31 20.20
C PRO A 126 -15.67 -2.04 19.41
N TYR A 127 -16.69 -1.27 19.04
CA TYR A 127 -16.57 -0.11 18.14
C TYR A 127 -15.54 0.91 18.62
N ASP A 128 -15.51 1.20 19.92
CA ASP A 128 -14.57 2.13 20.57
C ASP A 128 -13.09 1.76 20.44
N ARG A 129 -12.78 0.50 20.09
CA ARG A 129 -11.40 -0.02 19.97
C ARG A 129 -11.00 -0.45 18.56
N ARG A 130 -11.95 -0.45 17.61
CA ARG A 130 -11.67 -0.89 16.23
C ARG A 130 -10.56 -0.07 15.60
N GLY A 131 -10.61 1.26 15.74
CA GLY A 131 -9.57 2.14 15.19
C GLY A 131 -8.17 1.79 15.69
N PHE A 132 -8.03 1.55 17.01
CA PHE A 132 -6.75 1.14 17.60
C PHE A 132 -6.26 -0.21 17.06
N VAL A 133 -7.13 -1.22 16.98
CA VAL A 133 -6.74 -2.56 16.47
C VAL A 133 -6.38 -2.51 14.99
N LEU A 134 -7.17 -1.82 14.18
CA LEU A 134 -6.87 -1.65 12.76
C LEU A 134 -5.57 -0.87 12.55
N GLY A 135 -5.32 0.18 13.35
CA GLY A 135 -4.05 0.92 13.33
C GLY A 135 -2.83 0.01 13.58
N ILE A 136 -2.92 -0.92 14.56
CA ILE A 136 -1.84 -1.92 14.77
C ILE A 136 -1.64 -2.78 13.52
N THR A 137 -2.72 -3.18 12.84
CA THR A 137 -2.57 -3.99 11.62
C THR A 137 -1.97 -3.19 10.45
N GLU A 138 -2.17 -1.88 10.40
CA GLU A 138 -1.58 -1.01 9.36
C GLU A 138 -0.06 -0.87 9.50
N ILE A 139 0.52 -0.96 10.72
CA ILE A 139 1.98 -0.99 10.94
C ILE A 139 2.69 -2.03 10.05
N SER A 140 1.96 -3.04 9.56
CA SER A 140 2.49 -4.02 8.61
C SER A 140 3.06 -3.41 7.32
N TRP A 141 2.60 -2.23 6.90
CA TRP A 141 3.15 -1.49 5.77
C TRP A 141 4.57 -1.03 6.07
N SER A 142 4.74 -0.26 7.11
CA SER A 142 6.05 0.29 7.52
C SER A 142 7.03 -0.82 7.90
N LEU A 143 6.55 -1.89 8.59
CA LEU A 143 7.36 -3.07 8.91
C LEU A 143 7.86 -3.79 7.66
N ALA A 144 7.10 -3.79 6.58
CA ALA A 144 7.55 -4.39 5.32
C ALA A 144 8.80 -3.70 4.78
N PHE A 145 8.87 -2.37 4.77
CA PHE A 145 10.06 -1.63 4.35
C PHE A 145 11.17 -1.62 5.41
N PHE A 146 10.81 -1.53 6.69
CA PHE A 146 11.79 -1.44 7.76
C PHE A 146 12.54 -2.76 8.00
N VAL A 147 11.83 -3.89 7.97
CA VAL A 147 12.38 -5.21 8.26
C VAL A 147 12.32 -6.14 7.05
N GLY A 148 11.14 -6.24 6.43
CA GLY A 148 10.88 -7.24 5.38
C GLY A 148 11.80 -7.07 4.17
N VAL A 149 11.86 -5.88 3.60
CA VAL A 149 12.66 -5.60 2.40
C VAL A 149 14.17 -5.72 2.65
N PRO A 150 14.76 -5.23 3.75
CA PRO A 150 16.15 -5.52 4.09
C PRO A 150 16.47 -7.01 4.20
N VAL A 151 15.58 -7.80 4.82
CA VAL A 151 15.76 -9.28 4.90
C VAL A 151 15.74 -9.90 3.50
N ILE A 152 14.80 -9.50 2.64
CA ILE A 152 14.76 -9.91 1.24
C ILE A 152 16.05 -9.54 0.50
N GLY A 153 16.55 -8.33 0.70
CA GLY A 153 17.82 -7.86 0.12
C GLY A 153 19.01 -8.71 0.58
N PHE A 154 19.06 -9.07 1.85
CA PHE A 154 20.12 -9.95 2.37
C PHE A 154 20.10 -11.32 1.66
N PHE A 155 18.95 -11.97 1.51
CA PHE A 155 18.87 -13.25 0.81
C PHE A 155 19.18 -13.12 -0.69
N MET A 156 18.76 -12.01 -1.32
CA MET A 156 19.06 -11.72 -2.72
C MET A 156 20.56 -11.52 -2.96
N ASP A 157 21.26 -10.86 -2.04
CA ASP A 157 22.71 -10.59 -2.11
C ASP A 157 23.56 -11.83 -1.79
N LYS A 158 23.21 -12.58 -0.74
CA LYS A 158 24.05 -13.66 -0.22
C LYS A 158 23.78 -15.02 -0.88
N VAL A 159 22.62 -15.20 -1.48
CA VAL A 159 22.24 -16.50 -2.05
C VAL A 159 22.05 -16.37 -3.58
N ASN A 160 20.94 -15.85 -4.03
CA ASN A 160 20.63 -15.59 -5.44
C ASN A 160 19.30 -14.82 -5.61
N LEU A 161 18.98 -14.49 -6.86
CA LEU A 161 17.75 -13.78 -7.24
C LEU A 161 16.46 -14.48 -6.78
N LEU A 162 16.44 -15.82 -6.73
CA LEU A 162 15.23 -16.60 -6.39
C LEU A 162 15.06 -16.83 -4.88
N ALA A 163 16.12 -16.72 -4.10
CA ALA A 163 16.07 -16.97 -2.65
C ALA A 163 14.99 -16.14 -1.92
N PRO A 164 14.76 -14.85 -2.24
CA PRO A 164 13.65 -14.08 -1.69
C PRO A 164 12.28 -14.69 -1.97
N PHE A 165 12.05 -15.19 -3.18
CA PHE A 165 10.75 -15.77 -3.54
C PHE A 165 10.52 -17.11 -2.83
N ILE A 166 11.57 -17.92 -2.66
CA ILE A 166 11.51 -19.16 -1.86
C ILE A 166 11.21 -18.83 -0.40
N LEU A 167 11.86 -17.80 0.18
CA LEU A 167 11.57 -17.33 1.53
C LEU A 167 10.11 -16.89 1.65
N LEU A 168 9.61 -16.10 0.69
CA LEU A 168 8.22 -15.64 0.68
C LEU A 168 7.24 -16.81 0.52
N LEU A 169 7.59 -17.85 -0.24
CA LEU A 169 6.78 -19.07 -0.33
C LEU A 169 6.67 -19.77 1.02
N VAL A 170 7.80 -19.99 1.70
CA VAL A 170 7.82 -20.61 3.04
C VAL A 170 7.00 -19.77 4.03
N LEU A 171 7.21 -18.46 4.05
CA LEU A 171 6.46 -17.55 4.92
C LEU A 171 4.95 -17.50 4.56
N GLY A 172 4.60 -17.61 3.28
CA GLY A 172 3.22 -17.71 2.82
C GLY A 172 2.53 -18.97 3.30
N LEU A 173 3.20 -20.12 3.20
CA LEU A 173 2.70 -21.42 3.72
C LEU A 173 2.58 -21.40 5.26
N LEU A 174 3.56 -20.84 5.95
CA LEU A 174 3.48 -20.65 7.41
C LEU A 174 2.31 -19.73 7.78
N SER A 175 2.12 -18.64 7.02
CA SER A 175 0.99 -17.72 7.20
C SER A 175 -0.36 -18.41 7.01
N PHE A 176 -0.47 -19.30 6.01
CA PHE A 176 -1.65 -20.12 5.82
C PHE A 176 -1.93 -21.00 7.04
N LEU A 177 -0.92 -21.68 7.58
CA LEU A 177 -1.04 -22.51 8.79
C LEU A 177 -1.43 -21.66 10.02
N VAL A 178 -0.84 -20.49 10.19
CA VAL A 178 -1.17 -19.56 11.27
C VAL A 178 -2.65 -19.15 11.21
N VAL A 179 -3.14 -18.77 10.04
CA VAL A 179 -4.56 -18.43 9.85
C VAL A 179 -5.45 -19.65 10.11
N LEU A 180 -5.06 -20.83 9.62
CA LEU A 180 -5.80 -22.08 9.80
C LEU A 180 -5.94 -22.48 11.28
N LEU A 181 -4.92 -22.25 12.10
CA LEU A 181 -4.89 -22.67 13.51
C LEU A 181 -5.48 -21.64 14.47
N LEU A 182 -5.26 -20.35 14.22
CA LEU A 182 -5.60 -19.29 15.19
C LEU A 182 -6.98 -18.66 14.96
N PHE A 183 -7.47 -18.69 13.70
CA PHE A 183 -8.75 -18.08 13.37
C PHE A 183 -9.86 -19.14 13.36
N PRO A 184 -10.97 -18.92 14.09
CA PRO A 184 -12.06 -19.90 14.15
C PRO A 184 -12.73 -20.03 12.79
N ALA A 185 -13.30 -21.22 12.52
CA ALA A 185 -14.15 -21.40 11.36
C ALA A 185 -15.37 -20.49 11.45
N ASP A 186 -15.62 -19.74 10.38
CA ASP A 186 -16.74 -18.81 10.35
C ASP A 186 -18.08 -19.53 10.15
N LYS A 187 -19.09 -19.03 10.82
CA LYS A 187 -20.46 -19.26 10.38
C LYS A 187 -20.73 -18.30 9.21
N PRO A 188 -21.28 -18.77 8.09
CA PRO A 188 -21.60 -17.88 6.98
C PRO A 188 -22.45 -16.70 7.48
N PRO A 189 -22.12 -15.47 7.08
CA PRO A 189 -22.87 -14.29 7.51
C PRO A 189 -24.33 -14.43 7.08
N LYS A 190 -25.25 -14.05 7.97
CA LYS A 190 -26.68 -13.97 7.65
C LYS A 190 -26.88 -13.09 6.40
N ALA A 191 -27.66 -13.58 5.46
CA ALA A 191 -27.82 -13.09 4.08
C ALA A 191 -28.34 -11.64 3.88
N ASN A 192 -28.41 -10.79 4.92
CA ASN A 192 -29.07 -9.47 4.88
C ASN A 192 -28.11 -8.27 5.06
N ARG A 193 -26.81 -8.39 4.72
CA ARG A 193 -25.98 -7.17 4.68
C ARG A 193 -26.10 -6.53 3.28
N PRO A 194 -26.47 -5.23 3.19
CA PRO A 194 -26.50 -4.54 1.89
C PRO A 194 -25.09 -4.62 1.28
N SER A 195 -25.04 -5.00 0.01
CA SER A 195 -23.77 -5.04 -0.72
C SER A 195 -23.14 -3.65 -0.75
N ILE A 196 -21.83 -3.55 -0.54
CA ILE A 196 -21.05 -2.30 -0.67
C ILE A 196 -21.32 -1.65 -2.04
N ILE A 197 -21.54 -2.45 -3.06
CA ILE A 197 -21.81 -2.01 -4.46
C ILE A 197 -23.15 -1.27 -4.57
N THR A 198 -24.15 -1.59 -3.74
CA THR A 198 -25.52 -1.04 -3.83
C THR A 198 -25.52 0.49 -3.71
N ASN A 199 -24.60 1.08 -2.95
CA ASN A 199 -24.54 2.51 -2.68
C ASN A 199 -23.51 3.27 -3.56
N PHE A 200 -22.88 2.63 -4.55
CA PHE A 200 -21.95 3.33 -5.46
C PHE A 200 -22.63 4.47 -6.20
N GLY A 201 -23.89 4.30 -6.57
CA GLY A 201 -24.69 5.36 -7.21
C GLY A 201 -24.80 6.65 -6.37
N LEU A 202 -24.84 6.54 -5.03
CA LEU A 202 -24.84 7.71 -4.13
C LEU A 202 -23.49 8.42 -4.14
N VAL A 203 -22.38 7.65 -4.16
CA VAL A 203 -21.03 8.21 -4.22
C VAL A 203 -20.82 8.98 -5.52
N PHE A 204 -21.21 8.40 -6.66
CA PHE A 204 -21.05 9.06 -7.98
C PHE A 204 -21.94 10.29 -8.18
N LYS A 205 -23.01 10.45 -7.40
CA LYS A 205 -23.85 11.65 -7.39
C LYS A 205 -23.34 12.75 -6.46
N SER A 206 -22.40 12.46 -5.57
CA SER A 206 -21.84 13.42 -4.62
C SER A 206 -20.55 14.04 -5.15
N GLY A 207 -20.57 15.33 -5.50
CA GLY A 207 -19.39 16.08 -5.93
C GLY A 207 -18.26 16.06 -4.89
N SER A 208 -18.60 16.16 -3.61
CA SER A 208 -17.62 16.09 -2.51
C SER A 208 -16.97 14.70 -2.39
N ALA A 209 -17.76 13.63 -2.55
CA ALA A 209 -17.21 12.27 -2.57
C ALA A 209 -16.28 12.05 -3.77
N LEU A 210 -16.65 12.50 -4.96
CA LEU A 210 -15.79 12.44 -6.14
C LEU A 210 -14.49 13.24 -5.95
N ALA A 211 -14.58 14.42 -5.33
CA ALA A 211 -13.41 15.22 -4.99
C ALA A 211 -12.46 14.46 -4.01
N ALA A 212 -13.01 13.83 -2.99
CA ALA A 212 -12.20 13.02 -2.05
C ALA A 212 -11.52 11.84 -2.77
N LEU A 213 -12.23 11.16 -3.68
CA LEU A 213 -11.63 10.10 -4.50
C LEU A 213 -10.51 10.64 -5.41
N ALA A 214 -10.70 11.84 -5.99
CA ALA A 214 -9.68 12.49 -6.81
C ALA A 214 -8.44 12.88 -5.99
N VAL A 215 -8.60 13.36 -4.76
CA VAL A 215 -7.46 13.63 -3.84
C VAL A 215 -6.64 12.36 -3.63
N MET A 216 -7.28 11.25 -3.28
CA MET A 216 -6.59 9.97 -3.07
C MET A 216 -5.87 9.48 -4.33
N LEU A 217 -6.54 9.59 -5.50
CA LEU A 217 -5.96 9.23 -6.79
C LEU A 217 -4.68 10.03 -7.05
N PHE A 218 -4.72 11.35 -6.89
CA PHE A 218 -3.57 12.20 -7.18
C PHE A 218 -2.42 12.00 -6.20
N ILE A 219 -2.68 11.88 -4.88
CA ILE A 219 -1.65 11.58 -3.88
C ILE A 219 -0.94 10.27 -4.22
N CYS A 220 -1.68 9.21 -4.54
CA CYS A 220 -1.11 7.92 -4.89
C CYS A 220 -0.38 7.94 -6.25
N THR A 221 -0.86 8.73 -7.22
CA THR A 221 -0.17 8.92 -8.51
C THR A 221 1.18 9.59 -8.30
N ALA A 222 1.21 10.69 -7.54
CA ALA A 222 2.44 11.43 -7.23
C ALA A 222 3.48 10.56 -6.52
N ASN A 223 3.07 9.84 -5.48
CA ASN A 223 3.96 8.94 -4.76
C ASN A 223 4.52 7.84 -5.68
N GLN A 224 3.68 7.23 -6.49
CA GLN A 224 4.08 6.12 -7.34
C GLN A 224 5.06 6.53 -8.44
N MET A 225 5.00 7.79 -8.93
CA MET A 225 5.97 8.31 -9.90
C MET A 225 7.40 8.33 -9.36
N VAL A 226 7.58 8.57 -8.06
CA VAL A 226 8.87 8.49 -7.38
C VAL A 226 9.18 7.04 -6.99
N ASN A 227 8.18 6.33 -6.45
CA ASN A 227 8.31 4.97 -5.93
C ASN A 227 8.81 3.97 -6.98
N VAL A 228 8.36 4.10 -8.24
CA VAL A 228 8.79 3.23 -9.34
C VAL A 228 10.24 3.45 -9.73
N VAL A 229 10.82 4.63 -9.55
CA VAL A 229 12.14 4.95 -10.08
C VAL A 229 13.23 5.17 -9.03
N PHE A 230 12.88 5.29 -7.72
CA PHE A 230 13.88 5.65 -6.72
C PHE A 230 15.01 4.61 -6.60
N GLY A 231 14.70 3.31 -6.74
CA GLY A 231 15.70 2.25 -6.71
C GLY A 231 16.66 2.32 -7.88
N VAL A 232 16.13 2.60 -9.09
CA VAL A 232 16.93 2.83 -10.30
C VAL A 232 17.76 4.10 -10.15
N TRP A 233 17.17 5.20 -9.69
CA TRP A 233 17.86 6.45 -9.43
C TRP A 233 19.03 6.29 -8.45
N LEU A 234 18.84 5.60 -7.34
CA LEU A 234 19.90 5.33 -6.37
C LEU A 234 21.03 4.47 -6.95
N ASN A 235 20.67 3.48 -7.77
CA ASN A 235 21.66 2.65 -8.45
C ASN A 235 22.43 3.44 -9.54
N ASP A 236 21.73 4.21 -10.38
CA ASP A 236 22.35 4.97 -11.48
C ASP A 236 23.22 6.13 -10.95
N SER A 237 22.78 6.82 -9.89
CA SER A 237 23.49 7.99 -9.36
C SER A 237 24.67 7.63 -8.44
N PHE A 238 24.57 6.51 -7.70
CA PHE A 238 25.54 6.20 -6.65
C PHE A 238 26.11 4.77 -6.75
N GLY A 239 25.70 3.96 -7.72
CA GLY A 239 26.12 2.57 -7.84
C GLY A 239 25.72 1.70 -6.65
N LEU A 240 24.61 2.04 -5.94
CA LEU A 240 24.23 1.35 -4.71
C LEU A 240 23.91 -0.12 -4.97
N GLN A 241 24.60 -0.97 -4.21
CA GLN A 241 24.39 -2.41 -4.21
C GLN A 241 23.14 -2.80 -3.39
N ILE A 242 22.74 -4.07 -3.49
CA ILE A 242 21.51 -4.63 -2.88
C ILE A 242 21.37 -4.26 -1.40
N ALA A 243 22.44 -4.40 -0.61
CA ALA A 243 22.41 -4.10 0.83
C ALA A 243 22.07 -2.63 1.11
N ALA A 244 22.64 -1.70 0.34
CA ALA A 244 22.38 -0.26 0.49
C ALA A 244 20.97 0.13 0.02
N LEU A 245 20.46 -0.50 -1.05
CA LEU A 245 19.07 -0.34 -1.49
C LEU A 245 18.08 -0.86 -0.44
N GLY A 246 18.40 -1.97 0.24
CA GLY A 246 17.67 -2.45 1.41
C GLY A 246 17.71 -1.44 2.57
N GLY A 247 18.87 -0.81 2.81
CA GLY A 247 19.02 0.25 3.81
C GLY A 247 18.17 1.48 3.49
N ALA A 248 18.11 1.92 2.22
CA ALA A 248 17.21 2.99 1.79
C ALA A 248 15.74 2.66 2.10
N SER A 249 15.33 1.40 1.89
CA SER A 249 13.98 0.95 2.24
C SER A 249 13.70 1.01 3.75
N ALA A 250 14.70 0.67 4.59
CA ALA A 250 14.55 0.80 6.03
C ALA A 250 14.35 2.25 6.46
N VAL A 251 15.07 3.20 5.85
CA VAL A 251 14.87 4.65 6.08
C VAL A 251 13.45 5.08 5.70
N ILE A 252 12.93 4.61 4.57
CA ILE A 252 11.54 4.86 4.17
C ILE A 252 10.57 4.26 5.19
N GLY A 253 10.77 3.02 5.63
CA GLY A 253 9.90 2.37 6.62
C GLY A 253 9.86 3.12 7.96
N ILE A 254 10.98 3.70 8.41
CA ILE A 254 11.02 4.56 9.59
C ILE A 254 10.22 5.85 9.35
N ALA A 255 10.37 6.48 8.17
CA ALA A 255 9.63 7.67 7.81
C ALA A 255 8.12 7.45 7.85
N GLU A 256 7.65 6.33 7.33
CA GLU A 256 6.24 5.94 7.36
C GLU A 256 5.74 5.70 8.78
N LEU A 257 6.47 4.95 9.61
CA LEU A 257 6.11 4.75 11.03
C LEU A 257 5.95 6.08 11.78
N ILE A 258 6.84 7.03 11.53
CA ILE A 258 6.76 8.37 12.14
C ILE A 258 5.56 9.14 11.56
N GLY A 259 5.31 9.03 10.26
CA GLY A 259 4.16 9.65 9.59
C GLY A 259 2.83 9.14 10.15
N GLU A 260 2.66 7.83 10.27
CA GLU A 260 1.49 7.19 10.87
C GLU A 260 1.26 7.65 12.33
N GLY A 261 2.33 7.65 13.14
CA GLY A 261 2.27 8.12 14.52
C GLY A 261 1.97 9.62 14.64
N GLY A 262 2.50 10.43 13.73
CA GLY A 262 2.28 11.87 13.69
C GLY A 262 0.83 12.27 13.41
N VAL A 263 0.13 11.51 12.56
CA VAL A 263 -1.29 11.76 12.28
C VAL A 263 -2.14 11.66 13.55
N SER A 264 -1.97 10.59 14.34
CA SER A 264 -2.75 10.40 15.56
C SER A 264 -2.52 11.52 16.60
N ALA A 265 -1.33 12.12 16.62
CA ALA A 265 -0.99 13.19 17.56
C ALA A 265 -1.48 14.59 17.12
N ILE A 266 -1.60 14.82 15.82
CA ILE A 266 -1.84 16.15 15.24
C ILE A 266 -3.30 16.30 14.79
N THR A 267 -3.91 15.25 14.22
CA THR A 267 -5.25 15.33 13.61
C THR A 267 -6.35 15.65 14.62
N ASP A 268 -6.17 15.28 15.90
CA ASP A 268 -7.12 15.63 16.97
C ASP A 268 -7.10 17.13 17.32
N ARG A 269 -6.04 17.88 16.91
CA ARG A 269 -5.85 19.29 17.22
C ARG A 269 -6.20 20.24 16.07
N ILE A 270 -6.29 19.72 14.86
CA ILE A 270 -6.59 20.48 13.64
C ILE A 270 -7.71 19.80 12.86
N SER A 271 -8.37 20.53 11.95
CA SER A 271 -9.40 19.90 11.11
C SER A 271 -8.79 18.86 10.17
N LYS A 272 -9.57 17.84 9.81
CA LYS A 272 -9.15 16.73 8.94
C LYS A 272 -8.66 17.24 7.58
N GLU A 273 -9.34 18.24 7.02
CA GLU A 273 -8.97 18.89 5.75
C GLU A 273 -7.62 19.59 5.86
N LYS A 274 -7.36 20.29 6.97
CA LYS A 274 -6.07 20.96 7.20
C LYS A 274 -4.95 19.97 7.37
N ALA A 275 -5.18 18.82 8.02
CA ALA A 275 -4.18 17.76 8.14
C ALA A 275 -3.77 17.23 6.76
N VAL A 276 -4.74 16.89 5.90
CA VAL A 276 -4.47 16.46 4.53
C VAL A 276 -3.73 17.55 3.74
N LEU A 277 -4.17 18.81 3.84
CA LEU A 277 -3.54 19.93 3.15
C LEU A 277 -2.06 20.11 3.56
N ILE A 278 -1.76 20.06 4.86
CA ILE A 278 -0.39 20.18 5.38
C ILE A 278 0.48 19.02 4.86
N GLY A 279 -0.04 17.79 4.90
CA GLY A 279 0.68 16.63 4.39
C GLY A 279 0.99 16.76 2.90
N VAL A 280 -0.01 17.09 2.07
CA VAL A 280 0.16 17.21 0.61
C VAL A 280 1.06 18.39 0.26
N LEU A 281 0.93 19.55 0.92
CA LEU A 281 1.85 20.68 0.74
C LEU A 281 3.29 20.30 1.12
N GLY A 282 3.46 19.61 2.25
CA GLY A 282 4.76 19.08 2.66
C GLY A 282 5.33 18.13 1.59
N ASN A 283 4.50 17.28 0.98
CA ASN A 283 4.94 16.37 -0.08
C ASN A 283 5.26 17.09 -1.40
N VAL A 284 4.57 18.18 -1.75
CA VAL A 284 4.96 19.08 -2.86
C VAL A 284 6.36 19.62 -2.64
N VAL A 285 6.62 20.19 -1.46
CA VAL A 285 7.93 20.75 -1.11
C VAL A 285 9.00 19.65 -1.10
N ALA A 286 8.72 18.51 -0.47
CA ALA A 286 9.63 17.36 -0.44
C ALA A 286 9.96 16.87 -1.84
N SER A 287 8.98 16.77 -2.74
CA SER A 287 9.17 16.37 -4.13
C SER A 287 10.12 17.32 -4.87
N LEU A 288 9.94 18.62 -4.69
CA LEU A 288 10.78 19.63 -5.37
C LEU A 288 12.22 19.68 -4.82
N ILE A 289 12.40 19.41 -3.52
CA ILE A 289 13.73 19.43 -2.87
C ILE A 289 14.50 18.14 -3.09
N LEU A 290 13.81 16.99 -3.23
CA LEU A 290 14.40 15.66 -3.32
C LEU A 290 15.53 15.54 -4.38
N PRO A 291 15.39 16.05 -5.62
CA PRO A 291 16.47 15.98 -6.61
C PRO A 291 17.73 16.74 -6.19
N PHE A 292 17.59 17.88 -5.50
CA PHE A 292 18.72 18.70 -5.02
C PHE A 292 19.46 18.03 -3.86
N MET A 293 18.73 17.28 -3.01
CA MET A 293 19.33 16.47 -1.95
C MET A 293 20.08 15.26 -2.50
N GLY A 294 19.81 14.86 -3.74
CA GLY A 294 20.44 13.74 -4.44
C GLY A 294 21.92 13.97 -4.85
N GLY A 295 22.57 15.02 -4.37
CA GLY A 295 24.01 15.22 -4.57
C GLY A 295 24.91 14.24 -3.79
N THR A 296 24.39 13.62 -2.73
CA THR A 296 25.07 12.62 -1.89
C THR A 296 24.10 11.50 -1.51
N VAL A 297 24.64 10.32 -1.18
CA VAL A 297 23.83 9.15 -0.72
C VAL A 297 23.00 9.51 0.52
N TRP A 298 23.59 10.17 1.50
CA TRP A 298 22.89 10.56 2.73
C TRP A 298 21.84 11.63 2.48
N GLY A 299 22.12 12.57 1.56
CA GLY A 299 21.13 13.56 1.11
C GLY A 299 19.96 12.88 0.41
N ALA A 300 20.22 11.92 -0.49
CA ALA A 300 19.17 11.14 -1.14
C ALA A 300 18.31 10.37 -0.14
N PHE A 301 18.92 9.73 0.87
CA PHE A 301 18.19 9.02 1.93
C PHE A 301 17.34 9.97 2.77
N LEU A 302 17.88 11.15 3.15
CA LEU A 302 17.12 12.16 3.89
C LEU A 302 15.98 12.73 3.04
N GLY A 303 16.21 12.97 1.75
CA GLY A 303 15.17 13.42 0.82
C GLY A 303 14.04 12.40 0.67
N LEU A 304 14.36 11.11 0.52
CA LEU A 304 13.38 10.03 0.51
C LEU A 304 12.64 9.95 1.85
N PHE A 305 13.36 10.07 2.98
CA PHE A 305 12.73 10.11 4.30
C PHE A 305 11.66 11.19 4.40
N VAL A 306 11.97 12.45 4.02
CA VAL A 306 11.02 13.55 4.08
C VAL A 306 9.86 13.35 3.10
N PHE A 307 10.16 12.86 1.89
CA PHE A 307 9.13 12.57 0.89
C PHE A 307 8.12 11.52 1.37
N TYR A 308 8.59 10.40 1.93
CA TYR A 308 7.69 9.34 2.41
C TYR A 308 7.02 9.70 3.73
N LEU A 309 7.67 10.45 4.61
CA LEU A 309 7.06 10.99 5.83
C LEU A 309 5.83 11.84 5.51
N THR A 310 5.97 12.79 4.58
CA THR A 310 4.90 13.70 4.18
C THR A 310 3.81 13.00 3.38
N PHE A 311 4.18 12.01 2.56
CA PHE A 311 3.22 11.15 1.86
C PHE A 311 2.38 10.35 2.85
N GLU A 312 3.02 9.67 3.80
CA GLU A 312 2.32 8.83 4.77
C GLU A 312 1.39 9.66 5.66
N PHE A 313 1.87 10.83 6.12
CA PHE A 313 1.02 11.78 6.83
C PHE A 313 -0.22 12.16 6.01
N SER A 314 -0.07 12.39 4.70
CA SER A 314 -1.18 12.75 3.81
C SER A 314 -2.20 11.62 3.68
N ILE A 315 -1.73 10.40 3.37
CA ILE A 315 -2.61 9.27 3.06
C ILE A 315 -3.36 8.77 4.32
N VAL A 316 -2.70 8.76 5.47
CA VAL A 316 -3.33 8.37 6.74
C VAL A 316 -4.36 9.42 7.18
N SER A 317 -4.08 10.72 6.98
CA SER A 317 -5.05 11.80 7.26
C SER A 317 -6.28 11.75 6.36
N MET A 318 -6.20 11.13 5.17
CA MET A 318 -7.36 10.92 4.29
C MET A 318 -8.38 9.94 4.88
N LEU A 319 -7.98 8.98 5.71
CA LEU A 319 -8.91 7.97 6.25
C LEU A 319 -10.05 8.59 7.08
N PRO A 320 -9.78 9.41 8.12
CA PRO A 320 -10.82 10.07 8.88
C PRO A 320 -11.57 11.13 8.07
N LEU A 321 -10.94 11.76 7.07
CA LEU A 321 -11.60 12.72 6.18
C LEU A 321 -12.69 12.03 5.36
N VAL A 322 -12.33 10.97 4.63
CA VAL A 322 -13.24 10.23 3.74
C VAL A 322 -14.44 9.65 4.48
N THR A 323 -14.25 9.18 5.73
CA THR A 323 -15.35 8.63 6.54
C THR A 323 -16.42 9.65 6.90
N GLY A 324 -16.09 10.95 6.89
CA GLY A 324 -17.01 12.05 7.19
C GLY A 324 -17.67 12.68 5.97
N VAL A 325 -17.21 12.39 4.74
CA VAL A 325 -17.72 13.05 3.51
C VAL A 325 -19.12 12.59 3.13
N LEU A 326 -19.41 11.28 3.26
CA LEU A 326 -20.73 10.72 2.87
C LEU A 326 -21.16 9.65 3.87
N PRO A 327 -21.69 10.02 5.05
CA PRO A 327 -22.09 9.08 6.09
C PRO A 327 -23.09 8.02 5.62
N ALA A 328 -24.04 8.40 4.75
CA ALA A 328 -25.06 7.52 4.19
C ALA A 328 -24.49 6.36 3.33
N ALA A 329 -23.27 6.53 2.77
CA ALA A 329 -22.61 5.51 1.95
C ALA A 329 -21.13 5.30 2.34
N ARG A 330 -20.80 5.46 3.63
CA ARG A 330 -19.43 5.42 4.19
C ARG A 330 -18.63 4.21 3.71
N GLY A 331 -19.19 3.00 3.82
CA GLY A 331 -18.50 1.77 3.40
C GLY A 331 -18.20 1.74 1.90
N SER A 332 -19.13 2.19 1.06
CA SER A 332 -18.98 2.28 -0.39
C SER A 332 -17.93 3.32 -0.78
N LEU A 333 -17.92 4.47 -0.12
CA LEU A 333 -16.92 5.52 -0.35
C LEU A 333 -15.52 5.04 0.06
N MET A 334 -15.37 4.35 1.20
CA MET A 334 -14.09 3.77 1.62
C MET A 334 -13.59 2.71 0.63
N ALA A 335 -14.45 1.87 0.10
CA ALA A 335 -14.09 0.87 -0.91
C ALA A 335 -13.63 1.53 -2.21
N LEU A 336 -14.34 2.56 -2.68
CA LEU A 336 -13.95 3.34 -3.86
C LEU A 336 -12.69 4.16 -3.62
N ASN A 337 -12.42 4.60 -2.39
CA ASN A 337 -11.17 5.27 -2.02
C ASN A 337 -9.96 4.36 -2.19
N ILE A 338 -10.05 3.08 -1.78
CA ILE A 338 -9.02 2.07 -2.04
C ILE A 338 -8.85 1.82 -3.54
N ALA A 339 -9.95 1.74 -4.28
CA ALA A 339 -9.90 1.60 -5.74
C ALA A 339 -9.22 2.81 -6.40
N SER A 340 -9.53 4.04 -5.96
CA SER A 340 -8.88 5.28 -6.43
C SER A 340 -7.38 5.30 -6.12
N ALA A 341 -6.96 4.85 -4.95
CA ALA A 341 -5.55 4.71 -4.61
C ALA A 341 -4.82 3.74 -5.56
N ASN A 342 -5.43 2.59 -5.87
CA ASN A 342 -4.85 1.63 -6.80
C ASN A 342 -4.83 2.15 -8.24
N LEU A 343 -5.88 2.86 -8.67
CA LEU A 343 -5.89 3.52 -9.98
C LEU A 343 -4.78 4.57 -10.06
N GLY A 344 -4.61 5.38 -9.02
CA GLY A 344 -3.52 6.35 -8.92
C GLY A 344 -2.14 5.71 -9.01
N ARG A 345 -1.91 4.60 -8.29
CA ARG A 345 -0.67 3.83 -8.42
C ARG A 345 -0.45 3.31 -9.85
N GLY A 346 -1.51 2.84 -10.50
CA GLY A 346 -1.45 2.41 -11.90
C GLY A 346 -1.01 3.54 -12.83
N LEU A 347 -1.64 4.71 -12.73
CA LEU A 347 -1.30 5.91 -13.51
C LEU A 347 0.12 6.38 -13.22
N GLY A 348 0.51 6.48 -11.95
CA GLY A 348 1.87 6.85 -11.56
C GLY A 348 2.92 5.90 -12.12
N SER A 349 2.65 4.60 -12.13
CA SER A 349 3.55 3.61 -12.73
C SER A 349 3.69 3.80 -14.24
N LEU A 350 2.62 4.09 -14.97
CA LEU A 350 2.67 4.35 -16.42
C LEU A 350 3.43 5.64 -16.75
N LEU A 351 3.33 6.66 -15.89
CA LEU A 351 3.99 7.95 -16.10
C LEU A 351 5.46 7.94 -15.67
N ALA A 352 5.85 7.10 -14.72
CA ALA A 352 7.18 7.11 -14.13
C ALA A 352 8.29 6.81 -15.15
N ALA A 353 8.16 5.72 -15.92
CA ALA A 353 9.20 5.28 -16.85
C ALA A 353 9.42 6.23 -18.04
N PRO A 354 8.41 6.81 -18.69
CA PRO A 354 8.60 7.79 -19.76
C PRO A 354 9.27 9.09 -19.32
N LEU A 355 9.14 9.48 -18.07
CA LEU A 355 9.72 10.72 -17.52
C LEU A 355 11.18 10.53 -17.08
N TYR A 356 11.55 9.33 -16.65
CA TYR A 356 12.86 9.05 -16.07
C TYR A 356 14.05 9.32 -17.01
N PRO A 357 14.00 9.11 -18.35
CA PRO A 357 15.09 9.47 -19.26
C PRO A 357 15.49 10.94 -19.26
N TRP A 358 14.58 11.83 -18.84
CA TRP A 358 14.87 13.26 -18.67
C TRP A 358 15.57 13.57 -17.33
N GLY A 359 15.78 12.53 -16.52
CA GLY A 359 16.36 12.58 -15.18
C GLY A 359 15.31 12.46 -14.07
N PHE A 360 15.76 11.99 -12.92
CA PHE A 360 14.89 11.80 -11.73
C PHE A 360 14.13 13.07 -11.32
N TRP A 361 14.72 14.25 -11.57
CA TRP A 361 14.08 15.55 -11.28
C TRP A 361 12.74 15.72 -12.00
N MET A 362 12.60 15.14 -13.23
CA MET A 362 11.33 15.21 -13.95
C MET A 362 10.21 14.41 -13.26
N ASN A 363 10.52 13.24 -12.73
CA ASN A 363 9.58 12.45 -11.93
C ASN A 363 9.17 13.20 -10.66
N ALA A 364 10.12 13.85 -10.00
CA ALA A 364 9.88 14.61 -8.78
C ALA A 364 9.02 15.87 -9.02
N VAL A 365 9.32 16.63 -10.08
CA VAL A 365 8.51 17.80 -10.48
C VAL A 365 7.11 17.37 -10.91
N ALA A 366 6.98 16.30 -11.69
CA ALA A 366 5.67 15.80 -12.08
C ALA A 366 4.86 15.32 -10.87
N ALA A 367 5.49 14.67 -9.88
CA ALA A 367 4.85 14.32 -8.62
C ALA A 367 4.36 15.58 -7.87
N ALA A 368 5.16 16.64 -7.81
CA ALA A 368 4.75 17.92 -7.20
C ALA A 368 3.52 18.52 -7.93
N VAL A 369 3.52 18.53 -9.27
CA VAL A 369 2.39 19.03 -10.07
C VAL A 369 1.12 18.22 -9.80
N VAL A 370 1.23 16.89 -9.76
CA VAL A 370 0.08 16.01 -9.46
C VAL A 370 -0.44 16.25 -8.03
N ASN A 371 0.44 16.49 -7.05
CA ASN A 371 0.02 16.85 -5.70
C ASN A 371 -0.68 18.22 -5.64
N LEU A 372 -0.31 19.19 -6.49
CA LEU A 372 -1.07 20.44 -6.61
C LEU A 372 -2.49 20.20 -7.12
N LEU A 373 -2.69 19.23 -8.03
CA LEU A 373 -4.04 18.81 -8.44
C LEU A 373 -4.82 18.19 -7.27
N ALA A 374 -4.14 17.43 -6.38
CA ALA A 374 -4.77 16.94 -5.15
C ALA A 374 -5.24 18.08 -4.25
N ILE A 375 -4.43 19.14 -4.09
CA ILE A 375 -4.80 20.35 -3.31
C ILE A 375 -5.99 21.06 -3.94
N LEU A 376 -6.03 21.17 -5.27
CA LEU A 376 -7.19 21.76 -5.96
C LEU A 376 -8.45 20.93 -5.74
N ALA A 377 -8.36 19.61 -5.84
CA ALA A 377 -9.50 18.72 -5.58
C ALA A 377 -9.96 18.80 -4.12
N LEU A 378 -9.03 18.95 -3.16
CA LEU A 378 -9.34 19.03 -1.73
C LEU A 378 -10.25 20.23 -1.40
N ARG A 379 -10.22 21.32 -2.17
CA ARG A 379 -11.09 22.49 -1.98
C ARG A 379 -12.58 22.17 -2.17
N TYR A 380 -12.91 21.09 -2.86
CA TYR A 380 -14.29 20.65 -3.12
C TYR A 380 -14.72 19.53 -2.16
N VAL A 381 -13.86 19.12 -1.25
CA VAL A 381 -14.22 18.14 -0.22
C VAL A 381 -14.91 18.86 0.92
N ILE A 382 -16.15 18.46 1.20
CA ILE A 382 -16.98 18.98 2.30
C ILE A 382 -17.29 17.81 3.21
N VAL A 383 -16.90 17.91 4.47
CA VAL A 383 -17.25 16.94 5.50
C VAL A 383 -18.65 17.27 6.00
N GLN A 384 -19.54 16.28 5.99
CA GLN A 384 -20.85 16.40 6.61
C GLN A 384 -20.67 16.09 8.10
N GLU A 385 -20.81 17.09 8.97
CA GLU A 385 -20.88 16.85 10.41
C GLU A 385 -22.12 15.99 10.68
N ASP A 386 -21.96 14.93 11.48
CA ASP A 386 -23.10 14.13 11.95
C ASP A 386 -24.01 15.07 12.77
N SER A 387 -25.15 15.52 12.18
CA SER A 387 -26.18 16.32 12.83
C SER A 387 -27.02 15.48 13.80
#